data_c79e41bf4ca68515b870467ea105ab88
#
_entry.id   c79e41bf4ca68515b870467ea105ab88
#
_cell.length_a   1.000
_cell.length_b   1.000
_cell.length_c   1.000
_cell.angle_alpha   90.00
_cell.angle_beta   90.00
_cell.angle_gamma   90.00
#
_symmetry.space_group_name_H-M   'P 1'
#
loop_
_entity.id
_entity.type
_entity.pdbx_description
1 polymer ?
#
loop_
_entity_poly.entity_id
_entity_poly.type
_entity_poly.pdbx_seq_one_letter_code
_entity_poly.pdbx_strand_id
1 'polypeptide(L)'
;MKRIYTFGHEQVERNITVGDIIQNKNNNKKMTQVTAANQEEAEIIAKENIDMIITGSDWYEDVRKGAPNTFITAALFAGRFITNEEILRGAFEVMMAGADSVLTPRSFDVVEMLAKEGMQVQGHVGMVPSMATKYGGIRTVGKTADEAITILKDMKRLEDAGAFGAEVECVAEDALIEIKKHTSLVINSLGSGSGGDVMFLFFEDICGETSGIKMPRHAKSWGDGNKIKIELNNERSNAIKGFKDDVESGDYPNSDHTVDMLPGEKEALLEKLDNF
;
A
#
# COMPACT_ATOMS: atom_id res chain seq x y z
N MET A 1 -9.36 -17.06 -12.09
CA MET A 1 -10.00 -15.74 -12.06
C MET A 1 -11.49 -15.89 -11.81
N LYS A 2 -12.07 -14.98 -11.06
CA LYS A 2 -13.51 -14.93 -10.75
C LYS A 2 -14.12 -13.72 -11.46
N ARG A 3 -15.20 -13.94 -12.21
CA ARG A 3 -15.95 -12.86 -12.84
C ARG A 3 -16.91 -12.26 -11.80
N ILE A 4 -16.79 -10.97 -11.57
CA ILE A 4 -17.62 -10.21 -10.62
C ILE A 4 -18.15 -8.92 -11.27
N TYR A 5 -19.09 -8.27 -10.59
CA TYR A 5 -19.41 -6.86 -10.82
C TYR A 5 -18.77 -6.03 -9.71
N THR A 6 -18.10 -4.94 -10.08
CA THR A 6 -17.61 -3.94 -9.11
C THR A 6 -18.77 -3.22 -8.45
N PHE A 7 -18.50 -2.46 -7.41
CA PHE A 7 -19.48 -1.56 -6.79
C PHE A 7 -20.07 -0.56 -7.80
N GLY A 8 -19.29 -0.14 -8.79
CA GLY A 8 -19.72 0.70 -9.92
C GLY A 8 -20.43 -0.06 -11.06
N HIS A 9 -20.84 -1.32 -10.84
CA HIS A 9 -21.53 -2.18 -11.81
C HIS A 9 -20.72 -2.54 -13.07
N GLU A 10 -19.39 -2.41 -13.05
CA GLU A 10 -18.53 -2.87 -14.14
C GLU A 10 -18.21 -4.35 -14.00
N GLN A 11 -18.28 -5.10 -15.10
CA GLN A 11 -17.91 -6.51 -15.12
C GLN A 11 -16.38 -6.66 -15.24
N VAL A 12 -15.76 -7.29 -14.26
CA VAL A 12 -14.31 -7.47 -14.17
C VAL A 12 -13.95 -8.89 -13.72
N GLU A 13 -12.67 -9.24 -13.82
CA GLU A 13 -12.12 -10.45 -13.23
C GLU A 13 -11.31 -10.12 -11.96
N ARG A 14 -11.36 -11.04 -10.98
CA ARG A 14 -10.53 -10.98 -9.77
C ARG A 14 -9.90 -12.34 -9.48
N ASN A 15 -8.69 -12.31 -8.92
CA ASN A 15 -8.00 -13.50 -8.45
C ASN A 15 -8.75 -14.18 -7.30
N ILE A 16 -9.29 -13.37 -6.38
CA ILE A 16 -10.00 -13.77 -5.16
C ILE A 16 -11.13 -12.79 -4.86
N THR A 17 -12.17 -13.24 -4.18
CA THR A 17 -13.30 -12.42 -3.71
C THR A 17 -13.42 -12.48 -2.20
N VAL A 18 -14.22 -11.63 -1.57
CA VAL A 18 -14.52 -11.71 -0.12
C VAL A 18 -15.07 -13.08 0.26
N GLY A 19 -15.93 -13.66 -0.59
CA GLY A 19 -16.42 -15.03 -0.37
C GLY A 19 -15.32 -16.08 -0.35
N ASP A 20 -14.33 -15.97 -1.26
CA ASP A 20 -13.17 -16.88 -1.27
C ASP A 20 -12.27 -16.65 -0.05
N ILE A 21 -12.08 -15.39 0.38
CA ILE A 21 -11.29 -15.02 1.57
C ILE A 21 -11.90 -15.67 2.82
N ILE A 22 -13.22 -15.56 2.99
CA ILE A 22 -13.96 -16.18 4.09
C ILE A 22 -13.87 -17.72 4.00
N GLN A 23 -14.00 -18.29 2.81
CA GLN A 23 -13.86 -19.73 2.63
C GLN A 23 -12.44 -20.22 2.94
N ASN A 24 -11.41 -19.47 2.53
CA ASN A 24 -10.00 -19.78 2.85
C ASN A 24 -9.76 -19.75 4.37
N LYS A 25 -10.29 -18.73 5.07
CA LYS A 25 -10.28 -18.69 6.55
C LYS A 25 -10.88 -19.96 7.15
N ASN A 26 -12.09 -20.35 6.71
CA ASN A 26 -12.81 -21.53 7.22
C ASN A 26 -12.04 -22.83 6.95
N ASN A 27 -11.28 -22.87 5.86
CA ASN A 27 -10.41 -24.01 5.49
C ASN A 27 -9.01 -23.91 6.11
N ASN A 28 -8.72 -22.92 6.97
CA ASN A 28 -7.40 -22.63 7.52
C ASN A 28 -6.30 -22.44 6.47
N LYS A 29 -6.66 -22.01 5.27
CA LYS A 29 -5.71 -21.66 4.21
C LYS A 29 -5.19 -20.25 4.47
N LYS A 30 -3.88 -20.12 4.67
CA LYS A 30 -3.21 -18.82 4.82
C LYS A 30 -3.20 -18.06 3.52
N MET A 31 -3.34 -16.75 3.62
CA MET A 31 -3.31 -15.79 2.53
C MET A 31 -2.24 -14.74 2.77
N THR A 32 -1.89 -14.01 1.74
CA THR A 32 -0.86 -12.97 1.75
C THR A 32 -1.45 -11.61 1.37
N GLN A 33 -1.01 -10.54 2.04
CA GLN A 33 -1.33 -9.15 1.72
C GLN A 33 -0.07 -8.30 1.76
N VAL A 34 0.10 -7.43 0.78
CA VAL A 34 1.24 -6.50 0.67
C VAL A 34 0.74 -5.10 0.36
N THR A 35 1.41 -4.07 0.88
CA THR A 35 1.15 -2.69 0.48
C THR A 35 1.66 -2.41 -0.92
N ALA A 36 1.00 -1.49 -1.64
CA ALA A 36 1.55 -0.87 -2.84
C ALA A 36 1.22 0.63 -2.84
N ALA A 37 2.13 1.47 -3.30
CA ALA A 37 1.95 2.91 -3.39
C ALA A 37 1.95 3.44 -4.83
N ASN A 38 2.25 2.60 -5.82
CA ASN A 38 2.32 2.97 -7.23
C ASN A 38 2.09 1.76 -8.14
N GLN A 39 2.03 2.02 -9.44
CA GLN A 39 1.79 1.02 -10.47
C GLN A 39 2.89 -0.05 -10.52
N GLU A 40 4.16 0.33 -10.44
CA GLU A 40 5.31 -0.59 -10.55
C GLU A 40 5.31 -1.62 -9.41
N GLU A 41 5.10 -1.19 -8.18
CA GLU A 41 4.97 -2.08 -7.02
C GLU A 41 3.79 -3.05 -7.20
N ALA A 42 2.65 -2.54 -7.67
CA ALA A 42 1.47 -3.36 -7.88
C ALA A 42 1.67 -4.41 -8.99
N GLU A 43 2.37 -4.07 -10.08
CA GLU A 43 2.74 -5.00 -11.15
C GLU A 43 3.62 -6.15 -10.63
N ILE A 44 4.62 -5.82 -9.80
CA ILE A 44 5.51 -6.80 -9.17
C ILE A 44 4.70 -7.74 -8.26
N ILE A 45 3.85 -7.19 -7.40
CA ILE A 45 3.01 -7.95 -6.46
C ILE A 45 2.05 -8.89 -7.22
N ALA A 46 1.39 -8.38 -8.26
CA ALA A 46 0.45 -9.14 -9.07
C ALA A 46 1.15 -10.29 -9.83
N LYS A 47 2.35 -10.05 -10.37
CA LYS A 47 3.18 -11.05 -11.06
C LYS A 47 3.55 -12.22 -10.14
N GLU A 48 3.83 -11.96 -8.90
CA GLU A 48 4.20 -12.99 -7.91
C GLU A 48 2.98 -13.64 -7.23
N ASN A 49 1.76 -13.37 -7.73
CA ASN A 49 0.50 -13.97 -7.27
C ASN A 49 0.21 -13.80 -5.77
N ILE A 50 0.58 -12.67 -5.20
CA ILE A 50 0.12 -12.26 -3.87
C ILE A 50 -1.41 -12.18 -3.88
N ASP A 51 -2.07 -12.69 -2.83
CA ASP A 51 -3.53 -12.80 -2.82
C ASP A 51 -4.22 -11.42 -2.81
N MET A 52 -3.70 -10.46 -2.04
CA MET A 52 -4.32 -9.16 -1.82
C MET A 52 -3.30 -8.03 -1.77
N ILE A 53 -3.74 -6.87 -2.24
CA ILE A 53 -3.01 -5.59 -2.07
C ILE A 53 -3.83 -4.69 -1.14
N ILE A 54 -3.14 -3.93 -0.30
CA ILE A 54 -3.70 -2.77 0.40
C ILE A 54 -2.96 -1.51 -0.01
N THR A 55 -3.70 -0.44 -0.27
CA THR A 55 -3.14 0.85 -0.71
C THR A 55 -3.90 2.01 -0.11
N GLY A 56 -3.26 3.16 0.00
CA GLY A 56 -3.96 4.40 0.34
C GLY A 56 -4.97 4.80 -0.76
N SER A 57 -6.09 5.39 -0.36
CA SER A 57 -7.10 5.86 -1.31
C SER A 57 -6.54 6.80 -2.40
N ASP A 58 -5.46 7.54 -2.09
CA ASP A 58 -4.82 8.47 -3.01
C ASP A 58 -4.00 7.79 -4.11
N TRP A 59 -3.54 6.58 -3.87
CA TRP A 59 -2.70 5.80 -4.79
C TRP A 59 -3.49 4.71 -5.51
N TYR A 60 -4.77 4.57 -5.17
CA TYR A 60 -5.61 3.46 -5.62
C TYR A 60 -5.63 3.30 -7.14
N GLU A 61 -5.82 4.40 -7.90
CA GLU A 61 -5.95 4.33 -9.36
C GLU A 61 -4.67 3.81 -10.03
N ASP A 62 -3.48 4.24 -9.57
CA ASP A 62 -2.21 3.78 -10.12
C ASP A 62 -1.93 2.33 -9.72
N VAL A 63 -2.23 1.96 -8.48
CA VAL A 63 -2.11 0.58 -8.01
C VAL A 63 -3.05 -0.35 -8.78
N ARG A 64 -4.30 0.08 -9.07
CA ARG A 64 -5.25 -0.71 -9.87
C ARG A 64 -4.77 -0.89 -11.33
N LYS A 65 -4.11 0.09 -11.93
CA LYS A 65 -3.50 -0.05 -13.27
C LYS A 65 -2.44 -1.17 -13.27
N GLY A 66 -1.57 -1.22 -12.25
CA GLY A 66 -0.54 -2.25 -12.13
C GLY A 66 -1.07 -3.65 -11.80
N ALA A 67 -2.18 -3.72 -11.06
CA ALA A 67 -2.77 -4.98 -10.60
C ALA A 67 -4.26 -5.07 -10.96
N PRO A 68 -4.63 -5.16 -12.25
CA PRO A 68 -6.02 -5.04 -12.71
C PRO A 68 -6.94 -6.14 -12.16
N ASN A 69 -6.40 -7.31 -11.85
CA ASN A 69 -7.17 -8.48 -11.43
C ASN A 69 -6.93 -8.89 -9.97
N THR A 70 -6.02 -8.25 -9.26
CA THR A 70 -5.75 -8.54 -7.84
C THR A 70 -6.82 -7.91 -6.95
N PHE A 71 -7.21 -8.58 -5.88
CA PHE A 71 -8.07 -8.01 -4.85
C PHE A 71 -7.36 -6.83 -4.17
N ILE A 72 -7.96 -5.65 -4.21
CA ILE A 72 -7.39 -4.43 -3.62
C ILE A 72 -8.32 -3.84 -2.57
N THR A 73 -7.76 -3.62 -1.38
CA THR A 73 -8.35 -2.84 -0.30
C THR A 73 -7.85 -1.40 -0.36
N ALA A 74 -8.75 -0.42 -0.43
CA ALA A 74 -8.41 0.99 -0.32
C ALA A 74 -8.49 1.47 1.14
N ALA A 75 -7.37 1.92 1.69
CA ALA A 75 -7.30 2.44 3.06
C ALA A 75 -7.72 3.92 3.12
N LEU A 76 -8.73 4.19 3.93
CA LEU A 76 -9.28 5.51 4.18
C LEU A 76 -8.65 6.09 5.46
N PHE A 77 -7.49 6.71 5.33
CA PHE A 77 -6.72 7.22 6.47
C PHE A 77 -7.45 8.34 7.22
N ALA A 78 -7.47 8.23 8.56
CA ALA A 78 -8.17 9.17 9.44
C ALA A 78 -7.69 10.63 9.32
N GLY A 79 -6.45 10.86 8.94
CA GLY A 79 -5.89 12.21 8.75
C GLY A 79 -6.42 12.95 7.51
N ARG A 80 -6.96 12.22 6.54
CA ARG A 80 -7.52 12.79 5.30
C ARG A 80 -9.02 13.05 5.42
N PHE A 81 -9.75 12.16 6.09
CA PHE A 81 -11.21 12.20 6.19
C PHE A 81 -11.62 12.54 7.62
N ILE A 82 -11.94 13.80 7.88
CA ILE A 82 -12.21 14.32 9.23
C ILE A 82 -13.69 14.09 9.61
N THR A 83 -14.60 14.35 8.68
CA THR A 83 -16.05 14.21 8.90
C THR A 83 -16.57 12.87 8.35
N ASN A 84 -17.80 12.49 8.76
CA ASN A 84 -18.46 11.30 8.24
C ASN A 84 -18.85 11.47 6.77
N GLU A 85 -19.18 12.68 6.32
CA GLU A 85 -19.48 12.95 4.93
C GLU A 85 -18.26 12.80 4.02
N GLU A 86 -17.10 13.32 4.48
CA GLU A 86 -15.84 13.18 3.73
C GLU A 86 -15.43 11.73 3.56
N ILE A 87 -15.46 10.92 4.63
CA ILE A 87 -15.07 9.52 4.53
C ILE A 87 -16.06 8.70 3.71
N LEU A 88 -17.36 9.00 3.79
CA LEU A 88 -18.38 8.36 2.96
C LEU A 88 -18.14 8.67 1.47
N ARG A 89 -17.91 9.94 1.14
CA ARG A 89 -17.57 10.38 -0.22
C ARG A 89 -16.31 9.69 -0.75
N GLY A 90 -15.23 9.69 0.02
CA GLY A 90 -13.97 9.05 -0.36
C GLY A 90 -14.11 7.52 -0.52
N ALA A 91 -14.93 6.88 0.30
CA ALA A 91 -15.24 5.47 0.16
C ALA A 91 -16.01 5.19 -1.15
N PHE A 92 -17.04 5.99 -1.48
CA PHE A 92 -17.74 5.88 -2.76
C PHE A 92 -16.79 6.10 -3.95
N GLU A 93 -15.93 7.10 -3.90
CA GLU A 93 -14.96 7.39 -4.97
C GLU A 93 -14.10 6.17 -5.29
N VAL A 94 -13.45 5.55 -4.29
CA VAL A 94 -12.60 4.37 -4.53
C VAL A 94 -13.40 3.13 -4.90
N MET A 95 -14.57 2.91 -4.31
CA MET A 95 -15.42 1.76 -4.63
C MET A 95 -16.00 1.86 -6.05
N MET A 96 -16.40 3.07 -6.49
CA MET A 96 -16.84 3.32 -7.87
C MET A 96 -15.69 3.17 -8.86
N ALA A 97 -14.46 3.50 -8.47
CA ALA A 97 -13.27 3.25 -9.27
C ALA A 97 -12.84 1.76 -9.31
N GLY A 98 -13.58 0.87 -8.62
CA GLY A 98 -13.41 -0.58 -8.67
C GLY A 98 -12.56 -1.18 -7.54
N ALA A 99 -12.44 -0.51 -6.39
CA ALA A 99 -11.89 -1.15 -5.18
C ALA A 99 -12.78 -2.32 -4.76
N ASP A 100 -12.15 -3.37 -4.21
CA ASP A 100 -12.87 -4.58 -3.80
C ASP A 100 -13.31 -4.49 -2.34
N SER A 101 -12.63 -3.69 -1.54
CA SER A 101 -12.99 -3.34 -0.16
C SER A 101 -12.35 -2.03 0.27
N VAL A 102 -12.82 -1.51 1.40
CA VAL A 102 -12.21 -0.37 2.09
C VAL A 102 -11.75 -0.77 3.49
N LEU A 103 -10.69 -0.11 3.99
CA LEU A 103 -10.23 -0.21 5.36
C LEU A 103 -10.30 1.16 6.02
N THR A 104 -10.76 1.23 7.27
CA THR A 104 -10.70 2.46 8.05
C THR A 104 -10.35 2.20 9.51
N PRO A 105 -9.43 3.00 10.11
CA PRO A 105 -9.16 3.00 11.55
C PRO A 105 -10.12 3.88 12.35
N ARG A 106 -11.17 4.41 11.71
CA ARG A 106 -12.18 5.27 12.34
C ARG A 106 -13.06 4.45 13.32
N SER A 107 -14.00 5.12 13.98
CA SER A 107 -14.91 4.50 14.94
C SER A 107 -15.76 3.39 14.33
N PHE A 108 -16.25 2.48 15.18
CA PHE A 108 -17.15 1.42 14.75
C PHE A 108 -18.44 1.94 14.08
N ASP A 109 -18.92 3.11 14.50
CA ASP A 109 -20.08 3.76 13.86
C ASP A 109 -19.78 4.16 12.40
N VAL A 110 -18.54 4.55 12.09
CA VAL A 110 -18.11 4.81 10.72
C VAL A 110 -18.04 3.51 9.91
N VAL A 111 -17.52 2.44 10.50
CA VAL A 111 -17.52 1.11 9.88
C VAL A 111 -18.95 0.66 9.56
N GLU A 112 -19.87 0.79 10.52
CA GLU A 112 -21.28 0.47 10.35
C GLU A 112 -21.94 1.30 9.24
N MET A 113 -21.65 2.60 9.20
CA MET A 113 -22.16 3.50 8.15
C MET A 113 -21.74 3.03 6.76
N LEU A 114 -20.45 2.73 6.56
CA LEU A 114 -19.95 2.25 5.26
C LEU A 114 -20.51 0.86 4.90
N ALA A 115 -20.62 -0.05 5.86
CA ALA A 115 -21.18 -1.38 5.65
C ALA A 115 -22.68 -1.33 5.27
N LYS A 116 -23.45 -0.40 5.83
CA LYS A 116 -24.87 -0.18 5.48
C LYS A 116 -25.09 0.28 4.04
N GLU A 117 -24.08 0.92 3.43
CA GLU A 117 -24.08 1.26 2.00
C GLU A 117 -23.73 0.07 1.08
N GLY A 118 -23.52 -1.13 1.66
CA GLY A 118 -23.20 -2.34 0.91
C GLY A 118 -21.69 -2.51 0.60
N MET A 119 -20.84 -1.66 1.14
CA MET A 119 -19.40 -1.76 0.95
C MET A 119 -18.81 -2.92 1.75
N GLN A 120 -17.77 -3.53 1.23
CA GLN A 120 -16.98 -4.53 1.96
C GLN A 120 -15.96 -3.79 2.84
N VAL A 121 -16.14 -3.80 4.16
CA VAL A 121 -15.37 -2.98 5.09
C VAL A 121 -14.46 -3.83 5.96
N GLN A 122 -13.25 -3.36 6.17
CA GLN A 122 -12.31 -3.84 7.17
C GLN A 122 -12.09 -2.76 8.23
N GLY A 123 -12.03 -3.16 9.49
CA GLY A 123 -11.66 -2.28 10.60
C GLY A 123 -10.19 -2.44 10.97
N HIS A 124 -9.77 -1.74 12.05
CA HIS A 124 -8.41 -1.79 12.56
C HIS A 124 -8.45 -1.93 14.08
N VAL A 125 -7.78 -2.94 14.62
CA VAL A 125 -7.70 -3.21 16.06
C VAL A 125 -6.27 -3.57 16.50
N GLY A 126 -6.05 -3.62 17.79
CA GLY A 126 -4.74 -3.85 18.38
C GLY A 126 -3.99 -2.54 18.63
N MET A 127 -2.74 -2.46 18.19
CA MET A 127 -1.91 -1.26 18.30
C MET A 127 -2.16 -0.30 17.14
N VAL A 128 -3.35 0.27 17.08
CA VAL A 128 -3.68 1.29 16.07
C VAL A 128 -2.76 2.51 16.26
N PRO A 129 -1.92 2.89 15.27
CA PRO A 129 -0.89 3.92 15.46
C PRO A 129 -1.40 5.26 15.97
N SER A 130 -2.57 5.70 15.49
CA SER A 130 -3.22 6.93 15.97
C SER A 130 -3.60 6.90 17.46
N MET A 131 -3.67 5.72 18.06
CA MET A 131 -3.99 5.51 19.47
C MET A 131 -2.76 5.21 20.34
N ALA A 132 -1.53 5.35 19.80
CA ALA A 132 -0.28 5.01 20.49
C ALA A 132 -0.14 5.70 21.86
N THR A 133 -0.59 6.94 22.00
CA THR A 133 -0.56 7.68 23.28
C THR A 133 -1.38 7.01 24.36
N LYS A 134 -2.50 6.35 24.02
CA LYS A 134 -3.32 5.57 24.96
C LYS A 134 -2.54 4.41 25.59
N TYR A 135 -1.59 3.85 24.85
CA TYR A 135 -0.81 2.69 25.26
C TYR A 135 0.60 3.04 25.79
N GLY A 136 0.90 4.36 25.93
CA GLY A 136 2.21 4.83 26.37
C GLY A 136 3.31 4.71 25.32
N GLY A 137 2.95 4.66 24.05
CA GLY A 137 3.83 4.52 22.89
C GLY A 137 3.51 3.26 22.05
N ILE A 138 4.25 3.09 20.94
CA ILE A 138 4.10 1.93 20.06
C ILE A 138 4.67 0.68 20.78
N ARG A 139 3.81 -0.30 21.01
CA ARG A 139 4.18 -1.57 21.67
C ARG A 139 3.27 -2.71 21.24
N THR A 140 3.67 -3.94 21.49
CA THR A 140 2.75 -5.09 21.42
C THR A 140 1.71 -4.97 22.53
N VAL A 141 0.44 -5.11 22.17
CA VAL A 141 -0.74 -5.16 23.07
C VAL A 141 -1.26 -6.59 23.20
N GLY A 142 -2.25 -6.81 24.06
CA GLY A 142 -2.78 -8.16 24.30
C GLY A 142 -1.84 -9.07 25.11
N LYS A 143 -0.88 -8.51 25.85
CA LYS A 143 0.05 -9.27 26.67
C LYS A 143 -0.53 -9.72 28.01
N THR A 144 -1.67 -9.18 28.40
CA THR A 144 -2.43 -9.61 29.58
C THR A 144 -3.80 -10.10 29.14
N ALA A 145 -4.43 -10.93 29.98
CA ALA A 145 -5.78 -11.43 29.71
C ALA A 145 -6.78 -10.27 29.51
N ASP A 146 -6.69 -9.21 30.32
CA ASP A 146 -7.58 -8.05 30.21
C ASP A 146 -7.39 -7.29 28.92
N GLU A 147 -6.14 -7.08 28.46
CA GLU A 147 -5.86 -6.49 27.16
C GLU A 147 -6.42 -7.36 26.02
N ALA A 148 -6.19 -8.69 26.09
CA ALA A 148 -6.67 -9.63 25.08
C ALA A 148 -8.21 -9.64 24.99
N ILE A 149 -8.91 -9.64 26.12
CA ILE A 149 -10.38 -9.54 26.18
C ILE A 149 -10.86 -8.18 25.62
N THR A 150 -10.13 -7.11 25.86
CA THR A 150 -10.48 -5.80 25.28
C THR A 150 -10.40 -5.82 23.76
N ILE A 151 -9.34 -6.43 23.20
CA ILE A 151 -9.18 -6.60 21.75
C ILE A 151 -10.32 -7.46 21.18
N LEU A 152 -10.66 -8.59 21.85
CA LEU A 152 -11.80 -9.42 21.42
C LEU A 152 -13.12 -8.63 21.41
N LYS A 153 -13.38 -7.80 22.43
CA LYS A 153 -14.56 -6.94 22.48
C LYS A 153 -14.60 -5.96 21.30
N ASP A 154 -13.45 -5.35 20.94
CA ASP A 154 -13.37 -4.44 19.80
C ASP A 154 -13.60 -5.19 18.48
N MET A 155 -13.08 -6.42 18.34
CA MET A 155 -13.36 -7.27 17.19
C MET A 155 -14.85 -7.64 17.10
N LYS A 156 -15.51 -7.94 18.21
CA LYS A 156 -16.97 -8.19 18.23
C LYS A 156 -17.77 -6.97 17.81
N ARG A 157 -17.37 -5.78 18.25
CA ARG A 157 -17.99 -4.52 17.79
C ARG A 157 -17.81 -4.28 16.30
N LEU A 158 -16.69 -4.68 15.72
CA LEU A 158 -16.50 -4.63 14.26
C LEU A 158 -17.39 -5.63 13.53
N GLU A 159 -17.58 -6.85 14.06
CA GLU A 159 -18.53 -7.81 13.52
C GLU A 159 -19.95 -7.25 13.54
N ASP A 160 -20.38 -6.69 14.68
CA ASP A 160 -21.72 -6.09 14.85
C ASP A 160 -21.91 -4.88 13.90
N ALA A 161 -20.84 -4.13 13.61
CA ALA A 161 -20.82 -3.04 12.65
C ALA A 161 -20.83 -3.51 11.18
N GLY A 162 -20.78 -4.81 10.91
CA GLY A 162 -20.85 -5.38 9.56
C GLY A 162 -19.51 -5.45 8.81
N ALA A 163 -18.39 -5.30 9.50
CA ALA A 163 -17.06 -5.56 8.89
C ALA A 163 -16.92 -7.05 8.54
N PHE A 164 -16.28 -7.35 7.39
CA PHE A 164 -15.92 -8.74 7.06
C PHE A 164 -14.54 -9.13 7.60
N GLY A 165 -13.70 -8.18 7.92
CA GLY A 165 -12.34 -8.41 8.39
C GLY A 165 -11.79 -7.25 9.20
N ALA A 166 -10.62 -7.46 9.76
CA ALA A 166 -9.87 -6.46 10.50
C ALA A 166 -8.37 -6.61 10.28
N GLU A 167 -7.68 -5.48 10.16
CA GLU A 167 -6.25 -5.40 10.39
C GLU A 167 -6.02 -5.48 11.89
N VAL A 168 -5.18 -6.46 12.29
CA VAL A 168 -4.84 -6.71 13.69
C VAL A 168 -3.37 -6.45 13.85
N GLU A 169 -3.06 -5.27 14.43
CA GLU A 169 -1.68 -4.77 14.48
C GLU A 169 -1.05 -4.99 15.85
N CYS A 170 0.13 -5.62 15.84
CA CYS A 170 1.01 -5.77 17.00
C CYS A 170 0.31 -6.36 18.24
N VAL A 171 -0.51 -7.38 18.07
CA VAL A 171 -1.12 -8.16 19.16
C VAL A 171 -0.21 -9.33 19.50
N ALA A 172 -0.16 -9.72 20.79
CA ALA A 172 0.58 -10.90 21.21
C ALA A 172 0.05 -12.17 20.52
N GLU A 173 0.93 -13.00 19.97
CA GLU A 173 0.57 -14.14 19.12
C GLU A 173 -0.35 -15.12 19.84
N ASP A 174 0.00 -15.51 21.09
CA ASP A 174 -0.81 -16.45 21.88
C ASP A 174 -2.24 -15.91 22.10
N ALA A 175 -2.36 -14.60 22.37
CA ALA A 175 -3.66 -13.95 22.51
C ALA A 175 -4.45 -13.98 21.19
N LEU A 176 -3.81 -13.69 20.05
CA LEU A 176 -4.49 -13.71 18.76
C LEU A 176 -4.96 -15.11 18.36
N ILE A 177 -4.16 -16.15 18.62
CA ILE A 177 -4.53 -17.55 18.36
C ILE A 177 -5.82 -17.91 19.11
N GLU A 178 -5.94 -17.50 20.37
CA GLU A 178 -7.14 -17.77 21.17
C GLU A 178 -8.33 -16.88 20.76
N ILE A 179 -8.12 -15.57 20.57
CA ILE A 179 -9.14 -14.61 20.12
C ILE A 179 -9.79 -15.06 18.81
N LYS A 180 -8.98 -15.54 17.85
CA LYS A 180 -9.45 -16.00 16.54
C LYS A 180 -10.58 -17.03 16.63
N LYS A 181 -10.59 -17.86 17.65
CA LYS A 181 -11.61 -18.91 17.85
C LYS A 181 -13.00 -18.32 18.19
N HIS A 182 -13.04 -17.04 18.52
CA HIS A 182 -14.24 -16.34 18.98
C HIS A 182 -14.73 -15.25 18.02
N THR A 183 -14.19 -15.16 16.80
CA THR A 183 -14.59 -14.15 15.83
C THR A 183 -14.74 -14.72 14.42
N SER A 184 -15.73 -14.23 13.69
CA SER A 184 -15.92 -14.55 12.27
C SER A 184 -15.08 -13.64 11.35
N LEU A 185 -14.55 -12.52 11.86
CA LEU A 185 -13.73 -11.58 11.08
C LEU A 185 -12.53 -12.27 10.44
N VAL A 186 -12.26 -11.96 9.19
CA VAL A 186 -10.97 -12.27 8.56
C VAL A 186 -9.89 -11.44 9.22
N ILE A 187 -8.84 -12.07 9.71
CA ILE A 187 -7.77 -11.44 10.48
C ILE A 187 -6.56 -11.21 9.58
N ASN A 188 -6.30 -9.93 9.25
CA ASN A 188 -5.07 -9.51 8.59
C ASN A 188 -4.02 -9.22 9.65
N SER A 189 -3.07 -10.14 9.83
CA SER A 189 -2.04 -10.06 10.88
C SER A 189 -0.88 -9.19 10.44
N LEU A 190 -0.78 -8.01 11.04
CA LEU A 190 0.38 -7.12 10.93
C LEU A 190 1.14 -7.13 12.26
N GLY A 191 2.25 -7.84 12.31
CA GLY A 191 3.06 -7.96 13.53
C GLY A 191 2.40 -8.70 14.69
N SER A 192 1.34 -9.47 14.43
CA SER A 192 0.57 -10.22 15.43
C SER A 192 0.79 -11.73 15.37
N GLY A 193 1.85 -12.16 14.70
CA GLY A 193 2.25 -13.57 14.61
C GLY A 193 1.41 -14.38 13.62
N SER A 194 1.52 -15.70 13.71
CA SER A 194 0.94 -16.65 12.76
C SER A 194 -0.56 -16.93 12.98
N GLY A 195 -1.17 -16.37 14.02
CA GLY A 195 -2.59 -16.59 14.37
C GLY A 195 -3.58 -16.03 13.32
N GLY A 196 -3.20 -15.04 12.53
CA GLY A 196 -4.07 -14.45 11.51
C GLY A 196 -4.43 -15.38 10.35
N ASP A 197 -5.40 -14.98 9.55
CA ASP A 197 -5.81 -15.64 8.31
C ASP A 197 -4.96 -15.18 7.13
N VAL A 198 -4.58 -13.90 7.15
CA VAL A 198 -3.77 -13.20 6.15
C VAL A 198 -2.50 -12.72 6.81
N MET A 199 -1.34 -13.04 6.21
CA MET A 199 -0.05 -12.48 6.62
C MET A 199 0.17 -11.19 5.85
N PHE A 200 0.32 -10.09 6.58
CA PHE A 200 0.45 -8.75 6.03
C PHE A 200 1.81 -8.14 6.34
N LEU A 201 2.49 -7.65 5.31
CA LEU A 201 3.74 -6.88 5.42
C LEU A 201 3.75 -5.72 4.41
N PHE A 202 4.59 -4.73 4.70
CA PHE A 202 4.84 -3.60 3.80
C PHE A 202 5.80 -4.00 2.67
N PHE A 203 5.57 -3.48 1.47
CA PHE A 203 6.39 -3.73 0.29
C PHE A 203 7.87 -3.38 0.54
N GLU A 204 8.12 -2.20 1.09
CA GLU A 204 9.46 -1.72 1.38
C GLU A 204 10.23 -2.59 2.39
N ASP A 205 9.53 -3.19 3.36
CA ASP A 205 10.15 -4.12 4.31
C ASP A 205 10.53 -5.43 3.64
N ILE A 206 9.64 -5.98 2.81
CA ILE A 206 9.87 -7.23 2.05
C ILE A 206 11.03 -7.07 1.09
N CYS A 207 11.08 -5.94 0.35
CA CYS A 207 12.09 -5.67 -0.67
C CYS A 207 13.42 -5.14 -0.09
N GLY A 208 13.49 -4.86 1.21
CA GLY A 208 14.68 -4.29 1.85
C GLY A 208 14.94 -2.85 1.45
N GLU A 209 13.86 -2.07 1.26
CA GLU A 209 13.91 -0.66 0.87
C GLU A 209 13.64 0.29 2.04
N THR A 210 13.25 -0.25 3.20
CA THR A 210 13.06 0.54 4.44
C THR A 210 14.36 1.25 4.79
N SER A 211 14.32 2.59 4.86
CA SER A 211 15.48 3.43 5.14
C SER A 211 15.19 4.45 6.23
N GLY A 212 16.25 4.87 6.94
CA GLY A 212 16.16 5.94 7.94
C GLY A 212 15.53 5.56 9.27
N ILE A 213 14.91 4.38 9.39
CA ILE A 213 14.34 3.83 10.61
C ILE A 213 14.81 2.39 10.83
N LYS A 214 14.79 1.95 12.07
CA LYS A 214 15.04 0.52 12.37
C LYS A 214 13.86 -0.29 11.86
N MET A 215 14.15 -1.34 11.09
CA MET A 215 13.13 -2.31 10.65
C MET A 215 12.31 -2.81 11.83
N PRO A 216 10.97 -2.82 11.73
CA PRO A 216 10.12 -3.36 12.79
C PRO A 216 10.46 -4.82 13.09
N ARG A 217 10.33 -5.23 14.35
CA ARG A 217 10.68 -6.60 14.78
C ARG A 217 9.94 -7.71 14.00
N HIS A 218 8.73 -7.43 13.56
CA HIS A 218 7.88 -8.39 12.84
C HIS A 218 8.19 -8.43 11.33
N ALA A 219 8.86 -7.43 10.82
CA ALA A 219 9.23 -7.38 9.41
C ALA A 219 10.47 -8.25 9.13
N LYS A 220 10.52 -8.77 7.93
CA LYS A 220 11.66 -9.51 7.39
C LYS A 220 11.87 -9.08 5.95
N SER A 221 13.12 -8.80 5.59
CA SER A 221 13.50 -8.56 4.20
C SER A 221 13.96 -9.86 3.53
N TRP A 222 13.58 -10.01 2.28
CA TRP A 222 14.08 -11.04 1.35
C TRP A 222 14.91 -10.43 0.22
N GLY A 223 14.98 -9.08 0.14
CA GLY A 223 15.74 -8.32 -0.85
C GLY A 223 16.70 -7.34 -0.22
N ASP A 224 17.56 -6.73 -1.04
CA ASP A 224 18.56 -5.71 -0.70
C ASP A 224 18.32 -4.40 -1.47
N GLY A 225 17.04 -3.98 -1.62
CA GLY A 225 16.64 -2.83 -2.44
C GLY A 225 17.36 -1.54 -2.10
N ASN A 226 17.58 -1.25 -0.82
CA ASN A 226 18.35 -0.06 -0.39
C ASN A 226 19.78 -0.06 -0.91
N LYS A 227 20.45 -1.21 -0.89
CA LYS A 227 21.82 -1.32 -1.43
C LYS A 227 21.83 -0.99 -2.93
N ILE A 228 20.95 -1.61 -3.69
CA ILE A 228 20.81 -1.39 -5.14
C ILE A 228 20.49 0.08 -5.43
N LYS A 229 19.60 0.69 -4.66
CA LYS A 229 19.23 2.11 -4.80
C LYS A 229 20.41 3.05 -4.52
N ILE A 230 21.23 2.74 -3.52
CA ILE A 230 22.45 3.50 -3.21
C ILE A 230 23.44 3.36 -4.37
N GLU A 231 23.69 2.16 -4.89
CA GLU A 231 24.56 1.91 -6.03
C GLU A 231 24.10 2.69 -7.27
N LEU A 232 22.82 2.63 -7.60
CA LEU A 232 22.22 3.39 -8.70
C LEU A 232 22.36 4.91 -8.51
N ASN A 233 22.16 5.43 -7.31
CA ASN A 233 22.30 6.86 -7.03
C ASN A 233 23.76 7.32 -7.12
N ASN A 234 24.71 6.49 -6.73
CA ASN A 234 26.13 6.77 -6.92
C ASN A 234 26.50 6.84 -8.40
N GLU A 235 25.97 5.90 -9.21
CA GLU A 235 26.18 5.92 -10.66
C GLU A 235 25.57 7.16 -11.32
N ARG A 236 24.34 7.54 -10.93
CA ARG A 236 23.73 8.79 -11.38
C ARG A 236 24.55 10.03 -11.01
N SER A 237 25.08 10.06 -9.80
CA SER A 237 25.96 11.15 -9.34
C SER A 237 27.23 11.24 -10.17
N ASN A 238 27.87 10.10 -10.46
CA ASN A 238 29.06 10.02 -11.30
C ASN A 238 28.77 10.50 -12.74
N ALA A 239 27.64 10.10 -13.32
CA ALA A 239 27.22 10.53 -14.65
C ALA A 239 27.00 12.05 -14.71
N ILE A 240 26.31 12.63 -13.73
CA ILE A 240 26.10 14.10 -13.65
C ILE A 240 27.42 14.85 -13.48
N LYS A 241 28.33 14.29 -12.65
CA LYS A 241 29.68 14.85 -12.48
C LYS A 241 30.47 14.80 -13.80
N GLY A 242 30.45 13.67 -14.52
CA GLY A 242 31.10 13.53 -15.83
C GLY A 242 30.60 14.58 -16.82
N PHE A 243 29.29 14.77 -16.93
CA PHE A 243 28.72 15.84 -17.76
C PHE A 243 29.27 17.23 -17.38
N LYS A 244 29.33 17.54 -16.08
CA LYS A 244 29.88 18.82 -15.61
C LYS A 244 31.35 18.97 -15.98
N ASP A 245 32.15 17.94 -15.72
CA ASP A 245 33.59 17.94 -15.99
C ASP A 245 33.86 18.12 -17.49
N ASP A 246 33.12 17.45 -18.38
CA ASP A 246 33.24 17.58 -19.85
C ASP A 246 32.85 18.98 -20.34
N VAL A 247 31.84 19.62 -19.73
CA VAL A 247 31.49 21.01 -20.05
C VAL A 247 32.59 21.97 -19.60
N GLU A 248 33.18 21.77 -18.42
CA GLU A 248 34.25 22.62 -17.90
C GLU A 248 35.56 22.44 -18.69
N SER A 249 35.85 21.23 -19.18
CA SER A 249 37.04 20.96 -20.04
C SER A 249 36.82 21.37 -21.49
N GLY A 250 35.60 21.55 -21.94
CA GLY A 250 35.23 21.80 -23.33
C GLY A 250 35.13 20.54 -24.20
N ASP A 251 35.11 19.35 -23.60
CA ASP A 251 34.94 18.08 -24.30
C ASP A 251 33.45 17.85 -24.69
N TYR A 252 32.54 18.55 -24.03
CA TYR A 252 31.10 18.59 -24.38
C TYR A 252 30.61 20.06 -24.50
N PRO A 253 29.85 20.41 -25.57
CA PRO A 253 29.55 19.58 -26.75
C PRO A 253 30.76 19.57 -27.73
N ASN A 254 30.98 18.44 -28.38
CA ASN A 254 31.94 18.31 -29.48
C ASN A 254 31.22 18.20 -30.84
N SER A 255 31.97 17.94 -31.91
CA SER A 255 31.44 17.84 -33.29
C SER A 255 30.30 16.85 -33.46
N ASP A 256 30.25 15.78 -32.62
CA ASP A 256 29.21 14.78 -32.68
C ASP A 256 27.87 15.25 -32.06
N HIS A 257 27.93 16.35 -31.33
CA HIS A 257 26.81 16.96 -30.62
C HIS A 257 26.33 18.27 -31.22
N THR A 258 26.96 18.72 -32.32
CA THR A 258 26.67 20.01 -32.97
C THR A 258 26.35 19.82 -34.43
N VAL A 259 25.67 20.81 -35.00
CA VAL A 259 25.35 20.85 -36.42
C VAL A 259 25.85 22.16 -37.00
N ASP A 260 26.64 22.09 -38.06
CA ASP A 260 27.11 23.25 -38.78
C ASP A 260 25.99 23.90 -39.60
N MET A 261 26.16 25.17 -39.91
CA MET A 261 25.30 25.88 -40.89
C MET A 261 25.46 25.25 -42.29
N LEU A 262 24.48 25.42 -43.12
CA LEU A 262 24.60 25.02 -44.53
C LEU A 262 25.79 25.73 -45.21
N PRO A 263 26.41 25.10 -46.22
CA PRO A 263 27.55 25.70 -46.92
C PRO A 263 27.23 27.10 -47.44
N GLY A 264 28.08 28.08 -47.12
CA GLY A 264 27.95 29.48 -47.49
C GLY A 264 27.05 30.36 -46.59
N GLU A 265 26.28 29.75 -45.70
CA GLU A 265 25.36 30.53 -44.82
C GLU A 265 26.09 31.21 -43.66
N LYS A 266 27.23 30.72 -43.26
CA LYS A 266 28.04 31.35 -42.21
C LYS A 266 28.62 32.67 -42.67
N GLU A 267 29.16 32.73 -43.90
CA GLU A 267 29.66 33.95 -44.54
C GLU A 267 28.53 34.97 -44.72
N ALA A 268 27.39 34.56 -45.26
CA ALA A 268 26.21 35.39 -45.41
C ALA A 268 25.69 35.94 -44.06
N LEU A 269 25.78 35.18 -42.98
CA LEU A 269 25.43 35.63 -41.62
C LEU A 269 26.40 36.74 -41.16
N LEU A 270 27.71 36.55 -41.34
CA LEU A 270 28.70 37.55 -40.94
C LEU A 270 28.49 38.89 -41.65
N GLU A 271 28.24 38.90 -43.00
CA GLU A 271 27.90 40.11 -43.75
C GLU A 271 26.66 40.83 -43.22
N LYS A 272 25.64 40.07 -42.80
CA LYS A 272 24.43 40.66 -42.23
C LYS A 272 24.67 41.23 -40.82
N LEU A 273 25.51 40.59 -40.03
CA LEU A 273 25.83 41.08 -38.69
C LEU A 273 26.65 42.37 -38.69
N ASP A 274 27.55 42.56 -39.70
CA ASP A 274 28.34 43.80 -39.89
C ASP A 274 27.45 45.02 -40.21
N ASN A 275 26.24 44.78 -40.71
CA ASN A 275 25.24 45.82 -41.07
C ASN A 275 24.09 45.95 -40.05
N PHE A 276 24.11 45.17 -38.94
CA PHE A 276 23.08 45.18 -37.92
C PHE A 276 23.38 46.18 -36.81
#